data_9144a73a68d07fce84f2fd735b257e26
#
_entry.id   9144a73a68d07fce84f2fd735b257e26
#
_cell.length_a   1.000
_cell.length_b   1.000
_cell.length_c   1.000
_cell.angle_alpha   90.00
_cell.angle_beta   90.00
_cell.angle_gamma   90.00
#
_symmetry.space_group_name_H-M   'P 1'
#
loop_
_entity.id
_entity.type
_entity.pdbx_description
1 polymer ?
#
loop_
_entity_poly.entity_id
_entity_poly.type
_entity_poly.pdbx_seq_one_letter_code
_entity_poly.pdbx_strand_id
1 'polypeptide(L)'
;MFSVFKNFSFVRTLGYLAFSASWLGFAYYFGRLIPDKQLWFALLITFLFGLPIYFAAIYAVTIERIYLSSQFKKLGILHWLFTRRILAYIGWLLWSIVFAFLLLFYLGSAEKQEWLIFFAAIPVFAVIYAIFFPIAAREYKPYIAVHKSLAWSRWVTALAMAVFFVVFVNHTDASRQYASLAEAVAMESQKLDGTTNSILILETNRLLGFIEGIKRYALGSLHSFSDVLYLGCVFLGSLLFFYNVALGISSFMVPL
;
A
#
# COMPACT_ATOMS: atom_id res chain seq x y z
N MET A 1 -16.68 29.98 1.65
CA MET A 1 -16.64 28.57 1.20
C MET A 1 -15.72 28.37 -0.03
N PHE A 2 -15.70 29.28 -1.00
CA PHE A 2 -14.85 29.19 -2.22
C PHE A 2 -13.37 29.51 -2.04
N SER A 3 -12.94 30.16 -0.93
CA SER A 3 -11.52 30.51 -0.71
C SER A 3 -10.62 29.33 -0.35
N VAL A 4 -11.20 28.24 0.17
CA VAL A 4 -10.45 27.02 0.51
C VAL A 4 -10.02 26.25 -0.76
N PHE A 5 -10.84 26.32 -1.83
CA PHE A 5 -10.50 25.73 -3.12
C PHE A 5 -9.41 26.51 -3.90
N LYS A 6 -9.17 27.77 -3.56
CA LYS A 6 -8.13 28.58 -4.21
C LYS A 6 -6.71 28.06 -3.98
N ASN A 7 -6.47 27.31 -2.91
CA ASN A 7 -5.19 26.69 -2.59
C ASN A 7 -4.99 25.30 -3.23
N PHE A 8 -6.04 24.71 -3.81
CA PHE A 8 -5.93 23.54 -4.67
C PHE A 8 -5.64 24.02 -6.10
N SER A 9 -4.45 24.54 -6.32
CA SER A 9 -4.07 24.95 -7.67
C SER A 9 -4.09 23.69 -8.54
N PHE A 10 -4.76 23.77 -9.70
CA PHE A 10 -4.81 22.69 -10.70
C PHE A 10 -3.41 22.13 -11.00
N VAL A 11 -2.39 22.99 -11.04
CA VAL A 11 -1.01 22.61 -11.21
C VAL A 11 -0.49 21.71 -10.09
N ARG A 12 -0.83 21.98 -8.82
CA ARG A 12 -0.43 21.12 -7.69
C ARG A 12 -1.10 19.75 -7.78
N THR A 13 -2.38 19.71 -8.09
CA THR A 13 -3.12 18.44 -8.25
C THR A 13 -2.53 17.61 -9.38
N LEU A 14 -2.24 18.20 -10.53
CA LEU A 14 -1.55 17.52 -11.63
C LEU A 14 -0.15 17.05 -11.22
N GLY A 15 0.60 17.86 -10.48
CA GLY A 15 1.90 17.47 -9.94
C GLY A 15 1.80 16.22 -9.06
N TYR A 16 0.86 16.18 -8.13
CA TYR A 16 0.65 15.02 -7.25
C TYR A 16 0.26 13.76 -8.02
N LEU A 17 -0.63 13.89 -8.99
CA LEU A 17 -1.02 12.77 -9.85
C LEU A 17 0.17 12.26 -10.67
N ALA A 18 0.97 13.16 -11.24
CA ALA A 18 2.16 12.83 -12.01
C ALA A 18 3.23 12.11 -11.15
N PHE A 19 3.53 12.63 -9.96
CA PHE A 19 4.49 12.01 -9.05
C PHE A 19 4.01 10.64 -8.55
N SER A 20 2.73 10.51 -8.20
CA SER A 20 2.15 9.24 -7.80
C SER A 20 2.17 8.21 -8.93
N ALA A 21 1.85 8.64 -10.16
CA ALA A 21 1.91 7.77 -11.34
C ALA A 21 3.36 7.37 -11.66
N SER A 22 4.32 8.29 -11.54
CA SER A 22 5.74 8.01 -11.72
C SER A 22 6.27 7.02 -10.68
N TRP A 23 5.84 7.14 -9.44
CA TRP A 23 6.20 6.22 -8.37
C TRP A 23 5.68 4.79 -8.63
N LEU A 24 4.41 4.63 -9.02
CA LEU A 24 3.89 3.33 -9.43
C LEU A 24 4.50 2.83 -10.74
N GLY A 25 4.77 3.71 -11.70
CA GLY A 25 5.48 3.37 -12.94
C GLY A 25 6.91 2.88 -12.68
N PHE A 26 7.59 3.46 -11.69
CA PHE A 26 8.88 2.98 -11.20
C PHE A 26 8.76 1.54 -10.68
N ALA A 27 7.74 1.25 -9.87
CA ALA A 27 7.49 -0.10 -9.38
C ALA A 27 7.22 -1.09 -10.51
N TYR A 28 6.46 -0.68 -11.52
CA TYR A 28 6.18 -1.50 -12.71
C TYR A 28 7.45 -1.88 -13.48
N TYR A 29 8.28 -0.89 -13.75
CA TYR A 29 9.48 -1.11 -14.55
C TYR A 29 10.54 -1.91 -13.77
N PHE A 30 10.85 -1.47 -12.55
CA PHE A 30 11.92 -2.07 -11.76
C PHE A 30 11.50 -3.38 -11.07
N GLY A 31 10.22 -3.53 -10.68
CA GLY A 31 9.72 -4.78 -10.11
C GLY A 31 9.95 -5.99 -11.02
N ARG A 32 9.80 -5.80 -12.33
CA ARG A 32 10.07 -6.84 -13.33
C ARG A 32 11.54 -7.17 -13.53
N LEU A 33 12.43 -6.23 -13.20
CA LEU A 33 13.88 -6.44 -13.34
C LEU A 33 14.52 -7.08 -12.09
N ILE A 34 13.86 -7.03 -10.94
CA ILE A 34 14.43 -7.54 -9.68
C ILE A 34 14.75 -9.04 -9.73
N PRO A 35 13.86 -9.92 -10.24
CA PRO A 35 14.12 -11.37 -10.25
C PRO A 35 15.42 -11.76 -10.95
N ASP A 36 15.83 -10.98 -11.95
CA ASP A 36 17.02 -11.28 -12.78
C ASP A 36 18.28 -10.58 -12.30
N LYS A 37 18.22 -9.80 -11.21
CA LYS A 37 19.33 -8.95 -10.76
C LYS A 37 19.92 -9.41 -9.42
N GLN A 38 21.08 -8.84 -9.10
CA GLN A 38 21.74 -9.09 -7.84
C GLN A 38 20.93 -8.52 -6.65
N LEU A 39 21.07 -9.17 -5.50
CA LEU A 39 20.36 -8.79 -4.26
C LEU A 39 20.56 -7.31 -3.89
N TRP A 40 21.77 -6.75 -4.05
CA TRP A 40 22.05 -5.35 -3.77
C TRP A 40 21.22 -4.38 -4.61
N PHE A 41 21.00 -4.71 -5.89
CA PHE A 41 20.14 -3.93 -6.76
C PHE A 41 18.68 -3.98 -6.28
N ALA A 42 18.18 -5.17 -5.92
CA ALA A 42 16.85 -5.34 -5.36
C ALA A 42 16.64 -4.52 -4.09
N LEU A 43 17.61 -4.55 -3.16
CA LEU A 43 17.56 -3.77 -1.92
C LEU A 43 17.58 -2.27 -2.16
N LEU A 44 18.42 -1.79 -3.08
CA LEU A 44 18.48 -0.37 -3.44
C LEU A 44 17.14 0.13 -4.00
N ILE A 45 16.58 -0.61 -4.96
CA ILE A 45 15.29 -0.25 -5.57
C ILE A 45 14.17 -0.30 -4.53
N THR A 46 14.16 -1.31 -3.66
CA THR A 46 13.22 -1.43 -2.56
C THR A 46 13.30 -0.24 -1.61
N PHE A 47 14.51 0.18 -1.24
CA PHE A 47 14.71 1.33 -0.38
C PHE A 47 14.15 2.61 -1.02
N LEU A 48 14.50 2.88 -2.27
CA LEU A 48 14.00 4.06 -3.01
C LEU A 48 12.48 4.06 -3.14
N PHE A 49 11.91 2.89 -3.45
CA PHE A 49 10.46 2.75 -3.56
C PHE A 49 9.74 2.89 -2.20
N GLY A 50 10.37 2.48 -1.11
CA GLY A 50 9.84 2.59 0.25
C GLY A 50 9.86 4.00 0.84
N LEU A 51 10.69 4.92 0.31
CA LEU A 51 10.83 6.27 0.84
C LEU A 51 9.51 7.04 0.94
N PRO A 52 8.63 7.09 -0.08
CA PRO A 52 7.34 7.77 0.04
C PRO A 52 6.46 7.19 1.15
N ILE A 53 6.43 5.87 1.31
CA ILE A 53 5.68 5.19 2.38
C ILE A 53 6.23 5.62 3.74
N TYR A 54 7.54 5.61 3.90
CA TYR A 54 8.23 6.03 5.12
C TYR A 54 7.93 7.49 5.47
N PHE A 55 8.09 8.42 4.52
CA PHE A 55 7.83 9.84 4.76
C PHE A 55 6.38 10.12 5.16
N ALA A 56 5.41 9.46 4.52
CA ALA A 56 4.01 9.60 4.89
C ALA A 56 3.71 9.07 6.30
N ALA A 57 4.36 7.97 6.71
CA ALA A 57 4.23 7.41 8.05
C ALA A 57 4.88 8.32 9.10
N ILE A 58 6.09 8.85 8.83
CA ILE A 58 6.78 9.78 9.72
C ILE A 58 6.00 11.08 9.89
N TYR A 59 5.41 11.61 8.85
CA TYR A 59 4.53 12.76 8.95
C TYR A 59 3.37 12.49 9.92
N ALA A 60 2.69 11.35 9.78
CA ALA A 60 1.60 10.96 10.68
C ALA A 60 2.08 10.86 12.14
N VAL A 61 3.20 10.16 12.38
CA VAL A 61 3.79 10.01 13.72
C VAL A 61 4.18 11.37 14.32
N THR A 62 4.68 12.30 13.51
CA THR A 62 5.09 13.63 13.97
C THR A 62 3.89 14.46 14.42
N ILE A 63 2.80 14.47 13.64
CA ILE A 63 1.57 15.17 14.02
C ILE A 63 0.95 14.59 15.30
N GLU A 64 0.86 13.26 15.39
CA GLU A 64 0.38 12.60 16.60
C GLU A 64 1.25 12.92 17.83
N ARG A 65 2.58 13.02 17.63
CA ARG A 65 3.50 13.41 18.70
C ARG A 65 3.20 14.81 19.25
N ILE A 66 2.97 15.79 18.37
CA ILE A 66 2.61 17.16 18.78
C ILE A 66 1.33 17.13 19.62
N TYR A 67 0.35 16.35 19.22
CA TYR A 67 -0.91 16.20 19.95
C TYR A 67 -0.71 15.52 21.31
N LEU A 68 -0.04 14.37 21.34
CA LEU A 68 0.17 13.61 22.58
C LEU A 68 1.08 14.33 23.56
N SER A 69 2.10 15.07 23.09
CA SER A 69 3.00 15.81 23.97
C SER A 69 2.28 16.87 24.80
N SER A 70 1.16 17.41 24.31
CA SER A 70 0.34 18.38 25.03
C SER A 70 -0.46 17.76 26.17
N GLN A 71 -0.65 16.45 26.19
CA GLN A 71 -1.48 15.74 27.18
C GLN A 71 -0.69 15.18 28.37
N PHE A 72 0.64 15.04 28.25
CA PHE A 72 1.47 14.47 29.30
C PHE A 72 2.26 15.54 30.11
N LYS A 73 2.45 15.30 31.40
CA LYS A 73 3.33 16.15 32.25
C LYS A 73 4.77 16.05 31.69
N LYS A 74 5.42 17.20 31.50
CA LYS A 74 6.72 17.36 30.82
C LYS A 74 7.89 16.51 31.38
N LEU A 75 7.83 16.02 32.60
CA LEU A 75 8.89 15.26 33.27
C LEU A 75 8.55 13.77 33.52
N GLY A 76 7.43 13.27 33.00
CA GLY A 76 7.02 11.89 33.22
C GLY A 76 7.72 10.90 32.27
N ILE A 77 7.94 9.66 32.77
CA ILE A 77 8.48 8.54 31.93
C ILE A 77 7.63 8.32 30.69
N LEU A 78 6.31 8.40 30.82
CA LEU A 78 5.39 8.29 29.69
C LEU A 78 5.59 9.42 28.68
N HIS A 79 5.80 10.66 29.13
CA HIS A 79 6.13 11.77 28.25
C HIS A 79 7.41 11.49 27.46
N TRP A 80 8.46 11.01 28.11
CA TRP A 80 9.73 10.65 27.44
C TRP A 80 9.54 9.52 26.43
N LEU A 81 8.82 8.44 26.80
CA LEU A 81 8.58 7.27 25.96
C LEU A 81 7.77 7.62 24.69
N PHE A 82 6.67 8.39 24.88
CA PHE A 82 5.78 8.74 23.77
C PHE A 82 6.28 9.93 22.93
N THR A 83 7.07 10.85 23.49
CA THR A 83 7.56 12.01 22.74
C THR A 83 8.80 11.70 21.90
N ARG A 84 9.68 10.81 22.35
CA ARG A 84 10.88 10.46 21.55
C ARG A 84 10.62 9.48 20.42
N ARG A 85 9.66 8.61 20.54
CA ARG A 85 9.18 7.64 19.52
C ARG A 85 10.25 7.10 18.55
N ILE A 86 11.51 6.99 18.98
CA ILE A 86 12.62 6.49 18.16
C ILE A 86 12.30 5.09 17.63
N LEU A 87 11.70 4.25 18.50
CA LEU A 87 11.25 2.90 18.12
C LEU A 87 10.16 2.94 17.04
N ALA A 88 9.26 3.95 17.07
CA ALA A 88 8.25 4.10 16.02
C ALA A 88 8.88 4.50 14.68
N TYR A 89 9.88 5.38 14.67
CA TYR A 89 10.61 5.74 13.45
C TYR A 89 11.36 4.53 12.86
N ILE A 90 12.07 3.78 13.71
CA ILE A 90 12.76 2.56 13.28
C ILE A 90 11.74 1.51 12.79
N GLY A 91 10.66 1.30 13.53
CA GLY A 91 9.60 0.37 13.15
C GLY A 91 8.99 0.72 11.80
N TRP A 92 8.68 2.00 11.54
CA TRP A 92 8.16 2.44 10.26
C TRP A 92 9.18 2.34 9.12
N LEU A 93 10.47 2.55 9.41
CA LEU A 93 11.52 2.33 8.42
C LEU A 93 11.59 0.86 8.00
N LEU A 94 11.65 -0.05 8.97
CA LEU A 94 11.65 -1.49 8.69
C LEU A 94 10.38 -1.92 7.97
N TRP A 95 9.20 -1.45 8.43
CA TRP A 95 7.93 -1.75 7.79
C TRP A 95 7.89 -1.27 6.34
N SER A 96 8.33 -0.04 6.07
CA SER A 96 8.32 0.52 4.72
C SER A 96 9.25 -0.26 3.76
N ILE A 97 10.40 -0.72 4.25
CA ILE A 97 11.33 -1.55 3.46
C ILE A 97 10.72 -2.91 3.17
N VAL A 98 10.22 -3.61 4.20
CA VAL A 98 9.62 -4.94 4.03
C VAL A 98 8.41 -4.85 3.10
N PHE A 99 7.53 -3.88 3.34
CA PHE A 99 6.34 -3.71 2.52
C PHE A 99 6.68 -3.31 1.09
N ALA A 100 7.63 -2.38 0.89
CA ALA A 100 8.08 -1.98 -0.44
C ALA A 100 8.68 -3.17 -1.21
N PHE A 101 9.44 -4.03 -0.52
CA PHE A 101 9.98 -5.24 -1.10
C PHE A 101 8.88 -6.18 -1.58
N LEU A 102 7.93 -6.52 -0.71
CA LEU A 102 6.80 -7.38 -1.07
C LEU A 102 5.94 -6.77 -2.19
N LEU A 103 5.69 -5.44 -2.12
CA LEU A 103 4.91 -4.74 -3.12
C LEU A 103 5.59 -4.74 -4.49
N LEU A 104 6.90 -4.49 -4.55
CA LEU A 104 7.67 -4.51 -5.81
C LEU A 104 7.66 -5.89 -6.45
N PHE A 105 7.85 -6.94 -5.67
CA PHE A 105 7.79 -8.31 -6.16
C PHE A 105 6.39 -8.67 -6.65
N TYR A 106 5.35 -8.36 -5.86
CA TYR A 106 3.97 -8.60 -6.26
C TYR A 106 3.63 -7.85 -7.55
N LEU A 107 3.95 -6.56 -7.62
CA LEU A 107 3.70 -5.74 -8.81
C LEU A 107 4.53 -6.22 -10.01
N GLY A 108 5.73 -6.76 -9.80
CA GLY A 108 6.54 -7.33 -10.88
C GLY A 108 5.90 -8.55 -11.54
N SER A 109 5.16 -9.36 -10.78
CA SER A 109 4.43 -10.54 -11.25
C SER A 109 2.99 -10.27 -11.66
N ALA A 110 2.43 -9.10 -11.31
CA ALA A 110 1.04 -8.75 -11.53
C ALA A 110 0.68 -8.70 -13.03
N GLU A 111 -0.52 -9.15 -13.36
CA GLU A 111 -1.08 -9.09 -14.70
C GLU A 111 -1.43 -7.65 -15.11
N LYS A 112 -1.53 -7.38 -16.43
CA LYS A 112 -1.85 -6.03 -16.94
C LYS A 112 -3.13 -5.45 -16.34
N GLN A 113 -4.11 -6.29 -16.07
CA GLN A 113 -5.40 -5.89 -15.52
C GLN A 113 -5.28 -5.43 -14.07
N GLU A 114 -4.48 -6.13 -13.27
CA GLU A 114 -4.21 -5.75 -11.87
C GLU A 114 -3.49 -4.41 -11.81
N TRP A 115 -2.55 -4.13 -12.74
CA TRP A 115 -1.89 -2.84 -12.86
C TRP A 115 -2.85 -1.69 -13.07
N LEU A 116 -3.89 -1.86 -13.89
CA LEU A 116 -4.92 -0.84 -14.07
C LEU A 116 -5.62 -0.49 -12.75
N ILE A 117 -5.85 -1.49 -11.90
CA ILE A 117 -6.45 -1.29 -10.58
C ILE A 117 -5.52 -0.47 -9.68
N PHE A 118 -4.22 -0.77 -9.68
CA PHE A 118 -3.25 0.00 -8.89
C PHE A 118 -3.15 1.45 -9.35
N PHE A 119 -3.12 1.70 -10.67
CA PHE A 119 -3.13 3.07 -11.20
C PHE A 119 -4.45 3.79 -10.92
N ALA A 120 -5.58 3.08 -10.92
CA ALA A 120 -6.89 3.64 -10.54
C ALA A 120 -6.94 4.10 -9.07
N ALA A 121 -6.12 3.54 -8.19
CA ALA A 121 -6.02 4.00 -6.80
C ALA A 121 -5.61 5.48 -6.69
N ILE A 122 -4.85 6.02 -7.66
CA ILE A 122 -4.39 7.42 -7.65
C ILE A 122 -5.57 8.40 -7.77
N PRO A 123 -6.38 8.38 -8.85
CA PRO A 123 -7.53 9.27 -8.96
C PRO A 123 -8.58 9.00 -7.89
N VAL A 124 -8.80 7.75 -7.48
CA VAL A 124 -9.74 7.41 -6.39
C VAL A 124 -9.29 8.08 -5.09
N PHE A 125 -8.00 7.99 -4.74
CA PHE A 125 -7.47 8.67 -3.55
C PHE A 125 -7.64 10.19 -3.64
N ALA A 126 -7.35 10.80 -4.79
CA ALA A 126 -7.49 12.24 -4.98
C ALA A 126 -8.93 12.72 -4.80
N VAL A 127 -9.91 11.98 -5.35
CA VAL A 127 -11.34 12.29 -5.20
C VAL A 127 -11.77 12.15 -3.73
N ILE A 128 -11.40 11.05 -3.07
CA ILE A 128 -11.73 10.81 -1.67
C ILE A 128 -11.11 11.89 -0.77
N TYR A 129 -9.85 12.26 -1.03
CA TYR A 129 -9.19 13.34 -0.30
C TYR A 129 -9.90 14.69 -0.51
N ALA A 130 -10.31 15.01 -1.74
CA ALA A 130 -11.04 16.24 -2.05
C ALA A 130 -12.39 16.30 -1.32
N ILE A 131 -13.03 15.16 -1.02
CA ILE A 131 -14.26 15.07 -0.23
C ILE A 131 -13.97 15.27 1.27
N PHE A 132 -12.95 14.58 1.81
CA PHE A 132 -12.68 14.62 3.25
C PHE A 132 -11.97 15.88 3.72
N PHE A 133 -11.16 16.51 2.87
CA PHE A 133 -10.41 17.70 3.28
C PHE A 133 -11.33 18.86 3.71
N PRO A 134 -12.38 19.29 2.97
CA PRO A 134 -13.25 20.34 3.43
C PRO A 134 -14.05 19.98 4.70
N ILE A 135 -14.35 18.70 4.91
CA ILE A 135 -15.00 18.22 6.14
C ILE A 135 -14.05 18.40 7.33
N ALA A 136 -12.83 17.88 7.20
CA ALA A 136 -11.82 18.00 8.24
C ALA A 136 -11.43 19.47 8.52
N ALA A 137 -11.37 20.31 7.48
CA ALA A 137 -11.03 21.73 7.62
C ALA A 137 -12.07 22.57 8.38
N ARG A 138 -13.30 22.08 8.50
CA ARG A 138 -14.34 22.71 9.33
C ARG A 138 -14.20 22.38 10.82
N GLU A 139 -13.72 21.17 11.12
CA GLU A 139 -13.70 20.62 12.46
C GLU A 139 -12.34 20.81 13.17
N TYR A 140 -11.24 20.86 12.38
CA TYR A 140 -9.89 20.82 12.92
C TYR A 140 -9.05 22.03 12.50
N LYS A 141 -8.01 22.32 13.30
CA LYS A 141 -6.95 23.27 12.92
C LYS A 141 -6.27 22.82 11.63
N PRO A 142 -5.74 23.74 10.79
CA PRO A 142 -5.27 23.42 9.44
C PRO A 142 -4.33 22.23 9.33
N TYR A 143 -3.31 22.13 10.19
CA TYR A 143 -2.35 21.02 10.17
C TYR A 143 -2.96 19.67 10.60
N ILE A 144 -3.92 19.71 11.55
CA ILE A 144 -4.66 18.51 11.97
C ILE A 144 -5.67 18.11 10.89
N ALA A 145 -6.30 19.07 10.23
CA ALA A 145 -7.26 18.82 9.15
C ALA A 145 -6.60 18.05 7.99
N VAL A 146 -5.41 18.46 7.55
CA VAL A 146 -4.62 17.74 6.53
C VAL A 146 -4.34 16.32 7.00
N HIS A 147 -3.83 16.14 8.21
CA HIS A 147 -3.51 14.81 8.74
C HIS A 147 -4.74 13.90 8.81
N LYS A 148 -5.86 14.40 9.35
CA LYS A 148 -7.11 13.63 9.48
C LYS A 148 -7.71 13.28 8.12
N SER A 149 -7.75 14.24 7.19
CA SER A 149 -8.25 13.98 5.84
C SER A 149 -7.40 12.95 5.09
N LEU A 150 -6.05 13.00 5.20
CA LEU A 150 -5.17 11.97 4.65
C LEU A 150 -5.40 10.60 5.29
N ALA A 151 -5.54 10.54 6.63
CA ALA A 151 -5.80 9.29 7.33
C ALA A 151 -7.11 8.64 6.91
N TRP A 152 -8.21 9.40 6.84
CA TRP A 152 -9.51 8.91 6.37
C TRP A 152 -9.45 8.47 4.90
N SER A 153 -8.80 9.28 4.06
CA SER A 153 -8.67 8.97 2.63
C SER A 153 -7.89 7.68 2.38
N ARG A 154 -6.83 7.40 3.17
CA ARG A 154 -6.08 6.14 3.08
C ARG A 154 -6.98 4.93 3.34
N TRP A 155 -7.73 4.95 4.43
CA TRP A 155 -8.62 3.85 4.80
C TRP A 155 -9.76 3.65 3.81
N VAL A 156 -10.43 4.72 3.41
CA VAL A 156 -11.57 4.63 2.47
C VAL A 156 -11.10 4.21 1.08
N THR A 157 -9.95 4.73 0.61
CA THR A 157 -9.35 4.28 -0.65
C THR A 157 -8.96 2.81 -0.58
N ALA A 158 -8.29 2.39 0.50
CA ALA A 158 -7.89 1.00 0.68
C ALA A 158 -9.09 0.06 0.66
N LEU A 159 -10.17 0.42 1.38
CA LEU A 159 -11.40 -0.36 1.41
C LEU A 159 -12.06 -0.43 0.03
N ALA A 160 -12.24 0.70 -0.63
CA ALA A 160 -12.87 0.76 -1.96
C ALA A 160 -12.08 -0.06 -2.99
N MET A 161 -10.75 0.08 -2.99
CA MET A 161 -9.88 -0.63 -3.92
C MET A 161 -9.78 -2.12 -3.60
N ALA A 162 -9.79 -2.53 -2.32
CA ALA A 162 -9.81 -3.93 -1.94
C ALA A 162 -11.11 -4.63 -2.37
N VAL A 163 -12.26 -3.99 -2.17
CA VAL A 163 -13.56 -4.50 -2.67
C VAL A 163 -13.53 -4.60 -4.18
N PHE A 164 -13.11 -3.52 -4.86
CA PHE A 164 -13.05 -3.51 -6.33
C PHE A 164 -12.10 -4.59 -6.86
N PHE A 165 -10.94 -4.77 -6.25
CA PHE A 165 -9.95 -5.78 -6.62
C PHE A 165 -10.54 -7.19 -6.51
N VAL A 166 -11.14 -7.52 -5.36
CA VAL A 166 -11.75 -8.85 -5.14
C VAL A 166 -12.87 -9.12 -6.15
N VAL A 167 -13.74 -8.14 -6.40
CA VAL A 167 -14.84 -8.29 -7.37
C VAL A 167 -14.30 -8.41 -8.81
N PHE A 168 -13.32 -7.58 -9.17
CA PHE A 168 -12.78 -7.55 -10.52
C PHE A 168 -11.99 -8.82 -10.84
N VAL A 169 -11.09 -9.25 -9.94
CA VAL A 169 -10.28 -10.46 -10.14
C VAL A 169 -11.18 -11.70 -10.16
N ASN A 170 -12.22 -11.76 -9.31
CA ASN A 170 -13.20 -12.85 -9.37
C ASN A 170 -13.88 -12.95 -10.75
N HIS A 171 -14.16 -11.80 -11.38
CA HIS A 171 -14.84 -11.79 -12.70
C HIS A 171 -13.91 -12.17 -13.85
N THR A 172 -12.61 -11.86 -13.74
CA THR A 172 -11.63 -12.10 -14.83
C THR A 172 -10.96 -13.46 -14.74
N ASP A 173 -10.75 -13.99 -13.54
CA ASP A 173 -10.04 -15.27 -13.30
C ASP A 173 -10.96 -16.49 -13.15
N ALA A 174 -12.28 -16.33 -13.26
CA ALA A 174 -13.26 -17.42 -13.13
C ALA A 174 -13.06 -18.61 -14.08
N SER A 175 -12.14 -18.51 -15.04
CA SER A 175 -11.82 -19.56 -16.01
C SER A 175 -10.82 -20.61 -15.49
N ARG A 176 -10.13 -20.37 -14.37
CA ARG A 176 -9.13 -21.30 -13.82
C ARG A 176 -9.66 -21.94 -12.54
N GLN A 177 -10.32 -23.07 -12.69
CA GLN A 177 -10.72 -23.90 -11.55
C GLN A 177 -9.57 -24.83 -11.18
N TYR A 178 -9.06 -24.69 -9.96
CA TYR A 178 -8.12 -25.64 -9.35
C TYR A 178 -8.90 -26.66 -8.52
N ALA A 179 -8.53 -27.94 -8.62
CA ALA A 179 -9.19 -29.00 -7.86
C ALA A 179 -8.88 -28.92 -6.35
N SER A 180 -7.74 -28.34 -5.97
CA SER A 180 -7.34 -28.17 -4.57
C SER A 180 -6.46 -26.94 -4.37
N LEU A 181 -6.39 -26.45 -3.11
CA LEU A 181 -5.47 -25.38 -2.72
C LEU A 181 -4.01 -25.76 -2.98
N ALA A 182 -3.64 -27.02 -2.72
CA ALA A 182 -2.28 -27.52 -2.95
C ALA A 182 -1.90 -27.45 -4.42
N GLU A 183 -2.80 -27.79 -5.33
CA GLU A 183 -2.59 -27.67 -6.77
C GLU A 183 -2.44 -26.21 -7.21
N ALA A 184 -3.32 -25.32 -6.72
CA ALA A 184 -3.24 -23.89 -7.03
C ALA A 184 -1.90 -23.29 -6.59
N VAL A 185 -1.47 -23.60 -5.36
CA VAL A 185 -0.17 -23.13 -4.82
C VAL A 185 1.00 -23.70 -5.62
N ALA A 186 0.98 -24.99 -5.97
CA ALA A 186 2.05 -25.61 -6.74
C ALA A 186 2.18 -24.98 -8.13
N MET A 187 1.06 -24.78 -8.83
CA MET A 187 1.04 -24.22 -10.18
C MET A 187 1.49 -22.74 -10.19
N GLU A 188 1.04 -21.94 -9.23
CA GLU A 188 1.43 -20.52 -9.17
C GLU A 188 2.88 -20.34 -8.68
N SER A 189 3.36 -21.21 -7.77
CA SER A 189 4.79 -21.19 -7.36
C SER A 189 5.72 -21.55 -8.52
N GLN A 190 5.36 -22.53 -9.35
CA GLN A 190 6.16 -22.90 -10.52
C GLN A 190 6.30 -21.76 -11.54
N LYS A 191 5.31 -20.88 -11.69
CA LYS A 191 5.39 -19.72 -12.60
C LYS A 191 6.42 -18.68 -12.14
N LEU A 192 6.66 -18.62 -10.82
CA LEU A 192 7.56 -17.65 -10.20
C LEU A 192 8.95 -18.22 -9.92
N ASP A 193 9.15 -19.53 -10.12
CA ASP A 193 10.47 -20.18 -10.00
C ASP A 193 11.37 -19.71 -11.16
N GLY A 194 12.02 -18.57 -10.94
CA GLY A 194 13.02 -18.02 -11.86
C GLY A 194 14.42 -18.58 -11.59
N THR A 195 15.33 -18.35 -12.53
CA THR A 195 16.74 -18.76 -12.48
C THR A 195 17.60 -17.89 -11.56
N THR A 196 17.10 -17.52 -10.38
CA THR A 196 17.84 -16.64 -9.47
C THR A 196 18.75 -17.43 -8.52
N ASN A 197 19.98 -16.95 -8.31
CA ASN A 197 20.92 -17.50 -7.34
C ASN A 197 20.73 -16.96 -5.92
N SER A 198 19.80 -16.05 -5.69
CA SER A 198 19.54 -15.46 -4.39
C SER A 198 18.46 -16.22 -3.62
N ILE A 199 18.83 -16.82 -2.49
CA ILE A 199 17.89 -17.51 -1.59
C ILE A 199 16.73 -16.59 -1.17
N LEU A 200 17.01 -15.32 -0.88
CA LEU A 200 15.99 -14.36 -0.47
C LEU A 200 14.94 -14.12 -1.58
N ILE A 201 15.39 -13.98 -2.82
CA ILE A 201 14.50 -13.81 -3.98
C ILE A 201 13.69 -15.09 -4.20
N LEU A 202 14.33 -16.26 -4.11
CA LEU A 202 13.66 -17.55 -4.26
C LEU A 202 12.55 -17.75 -3.22
N GLU A 203 12.85 -17.51 -1.94
CA GLU A 203 11.86 -17.65 -0.86
C GLU A 203 10.74 -16.61 -0.99
N THR A 204 11.05 -15.41 -1.49
CA THR A 204 10.03 -14.39 -1.77
C THR A 204 9.11 -14.82 -2.91
N ASN A 205 9.65 -15.39 -3.98
CA ASN A 205 8.87 -15.93 -5.09
C ASN A 205 7.96 -17.07 -4.62
N ARG A 206 8.45 -17.97 -3.77
CA ARG A 206 7.63 -19.04 -3.16
C ARG A 206 6.50 -18.47 -2.31
N LEU A 207 6.78 -17.46 -1.48
CA LEU A 207 5.75 -16.79 -0.67
C LEU A 207 4.69 -16.12 -1.56
N LEU A 208 5.10 -15.46 -2.62
CA LEU A 208 4.18 -14.85 -3.59
C LEU A 208 3.35 -15.90 -4.34
N GLY A 209 3.98 -17.00 -4.76
CA GLY A 209 3.27 -18.14 -5.37
C GLY A 209 2.22 -18.73 -4.43
N PHE A 210 2.55 -18.83 -3.14
CA PHE A 210 1.60 -19.26 -2.11
C PHE A 210 0.43 -18.26 -1.97
N ILE A 211 0.69 -16.97 -1.88
CA ILE A 211 -0.33 -15.92 -1.79
C ILE A 211 -1.22 -15.92 -3.05
N GLU A 212 -0.60 -16.00 -4.23
CA GLU A 212 -1.32 -16.04 -5.50
C GLU A 212 -2.18 -17.31 -5.63
N GLY A 213 -1.66 -18.46 -5.22
CA GLY A 213 -2.40 -19.72 -5.17
C GLY A 213 -3.62 -19.65 -4.27
N ILE A 214 -3.49 -19.08 -3.06
CA ILE A 214 -4.62 -18.85 -2.16
C ILE A 214 -5.64 -17.91 -2.83
N LYS A 215 -5.19 -16.80 -3.40
CA LYS A 215 -6.05 -15.82 -4.07
C LYS A 215 -6.88 -16.50 -5.17
N ARG A 216 -6.24 -17.21 -6.08
CA ARG A 216 -6.91 -17.86 -7.22
C ARG A 216 -7.83 -18.98 -6.80
N TYR A 217 -7.44 -19.79 -5.80
CA TYR A 217 -8.29 -20.84 -5.25
C TYR A 217 -9.54 -20.26 -4.58
N ALA A 218 -9.36 -19.24 -3.72
CA ALA A 218 -10.47 -18.61 -3.00
C ALA A 218 -11.49 -17.93 -3.92
N LEU A 219 -11.03 -17.37 -5.04
CA LEU A 219 -11.89 -16.69 -6.00
C LEU A 219 -12.60 -17.68 -6.96
N GLY A 220 -12.04 -18.88 -7.16
CA GLY A 220 -12.58 -19.89 -8.07
C GLY A 220 -13.62 -20.84 -7.46
N SER A 221 -13.68 -20.97 -6.13
CA SER A 221 -14.47 -22.01 -5.47
C SER A 221 -15.14 -21.53 -4.17
N LEU A 222 -16.31 -20.91 -4.28
CA LEU A 222 -17.09 -20.48 -3.10
C LEU A 222 -18.13 -21.57 -2.74
N HIS A 223 -17.68 -22.74 -2.29
CA HIS A 223 -18.59 -23.86 -1.98
C HIS A 223 -18.55 -24.32 -0.52
N SER A 224 -17.56 -23.89 0.26
CA SER A 224 -17.38 -24.29 1.64
C SER A 224 -17.09 -23.15 2.60
N PHE A 225 -17.19 -23.38 3.91
CA PHE A 225 -16.81 -22.41 4.93
C PHE A 225 -15.31 -22.04 4.85
N SER A 226 -14.46 -22.98 4.48
CA SER A 226 -13.02 -22.73 4.27
C SER A 226 -12.78 -21.71 3.13
N ASP A 227 -13.59 -21.75 2.07
CA ASP A 227 -13.46 -20.82 0.94
C ASP A 227 -13.80 -19.39 1.37
N VAL A 228 -14.79 -19.22 2.26
CA VAL A 228 -15.12 -17.91 2.86
C VAL A 228 -13.96 -17.38 3.70
N LEU A 229 -13.26 -18.24 4.46
CA LEU A 229 -12.07 -17.83 5.21
C LEU A 229 -10.92 -17.41 4.28
N TYR A 230 -10.68 -18.16 3.19
CA TYR A 230 -9.66 -17.78 2.20
C TYR A 230 -9.99 -16.45 1.52
N LEU A 231 -11.26 -16.25 1.16
CA LEU A 231 -11.73 -14.97 0.62
C LEU A 231 -11.49 -13.83 1.61
N GLY A 232 -11.76 -14.07 2.90
CA GLY A 232 -11.45 -13.12 3.97
C GLY A 232 -9.96 -12.78 4.04
N CYS A 233 -9.07 -13.78 3.92
CA CYS A 233 -7.63 -13.57 3.88
C CYS A 233 -7.20 -12.74 2.65
N VAL A 234 -7.75 -13.05 1.47
CA VAL A 234 -7.50 -12.29 0.24
C VAL A 234 -7.95 -10.84 0.39
N PHE A 235 -9.14 -10.62 0.95
CA PHE A 235 -9.66 -9.28 1.19
C PHE A 235 -8.79 -8.48 2.17
N LEU A 236 -8.41 -9.08 3.31
CA LEU A 236 -7.55 -8.43 4.30
C LEU A 236 -6.15 -8.15 3.73
N GLY A 237 -5.60 -9.08 2.97
CA GLY A 237 -4.34 -8.89 2.27
C GLY A 237 -4.42 -7.72 1.29
N SER A 238 -5.45 -7.68 0.45
CA SER A 238 -5.70 -6.59 -0.49
C SER A 238 -5.90 -5.24 0.21
N LEU A 239 -6.63 -5.24 1.34
CA LEU A 239 -6.83 -4.04 2.15
C LEU A 239 -5.51 -3.47 2.67
N LEU A 240 -4.62 -4.32 3.21
CA LEU A 240 -3.30 -3.92 3.66
C LEU A 240 -2.44 -3.42 2.50
N PHE A 241 -2.50 -4.06 1.35
CA PHE A 241 -1.81 -3.64 0.13
C PHE A 241 -2.24 -2.25 -0.30
N PHE A 242 -3.53 -2.04 -0.52
CA PHE A 242 -4.04 -0.74 -0.96
C PHE A 242 -3.89 0.35 0.09
N TYR A 243 -3.92 0.01 1.40
CA TYR A 243 -3.60 0.97 2.45
C TYR A 243 -2.17 1.51 2.32
N ASN A 244 -1.19 0.66 2.07
CA ASN A 244 0.20 1.09 1.91
C ASN A 244 0.45 1.77 0.56
N VAL A 245 -0.25 1.39 -0.50
CA VAL A 245 -0.26 2.15 -1.77
C VAL A 245 -0.82 3.55 -1.53
N ALA A 246 -1.97 3.67 -0.86
CA ALA A 246 -2.56 4.96 -0.50
C ALA A 246 -1.67 5.77 0.45
N LEU A 247 -0.92 5.11 1.34
CA LEU A 247 0.09 5.75 2.19
C LEU A 247 1.21 6.36 1.35
N GLY A 248 1.75 5.62 0.37
CA GLY A 248 2.75 6.11 -0.57
C GLY A 248 2.23 7.29 -1.42
N ILE A 249 1.05 7.17 -2.01
CA ILE A 249 0.39 8.25 -2.77
C ILE A 249 0.22 9.49 -1.90
N SER A 250 -0.20 9.32 -0.65
CA SER A 250 -0.45 10.43 0.27
C SER A 250 0.80 11.24 0.61
N SER A 251 2.01 10.65 0.50
CA SER A 251 3.27 11.37 0.76
C SER A 251 3.45 12.55 -0.18
N PHE A 252 2.97 12.44 -1.40
CA PHE A 252 3.05 13.51 -2.40
C PHE A 252 2.01 14.61 -2.19
N MET A 253 1.00 14.38 -1.34
CA MET A 253 -0.03 15.36 -0.98
C MET A 253 0.26 16.10 0.32
N VAL A 254 1.28 15.69 1.08
CA VAL A 254 1.71 16.42 2.27
C VAL A 254 2.35 17.74 1.82
N PRO A 255 1.87 18.91 2.29
CA PRO A 255 2.55 20.18 2.00
C PRO A 255 3.95 20.14 2.65
N LEU A 256 4.97 20.31 1.83
CA LEU A 256 6.34 20.55 2.26
C LEU A 256 6.47 21.92 2.91
#